data_a162567b9c9c8ff3ed91f4bd72c21862
#
_entry.id   a162567b9c9c8ff3ed91f4bd72c21862
#
_cell.length_a   1.000
_cell.length_b   1.000
_cell.length_c   1.000
_cell.angle_alpha   90.00
_cell.angle_beta   90.00
_cell.angle_gamma   90.00
#
_symmetry.space_group_name_H-M   'P 1'
#
loop_
_entity.id
_entity.type
_entity.pdbx_description
1 polymer ?
#
loop_
_entity_poly.entity_id
_entity_poly.type
_entity_poly.pdbx_seq_one_letter_code
_entity_poly.pdbx_strand_id
1 'polypeptide(L)'
;MTAQAQPMETPPQAPGSAAKGWRSVLVWLGLALVLRWAVLEPRWIPSGSMLPTLQLQDRILVEKVRPKLGSGVPTGSIVVFRAPEQLVAAGYDPTAALIKRVIGQPGDVVEVRDGVLLRNGTAVSEPWRREAIDYAFGPVTVPDHHLLVLGDNRNASLDSHVWGPLPEQDLIGTAVLRYWPLNRAGPIRFPAPGADNQLG
;
A
#
# COMPACT_ATOMS: atom_id res chain seq x y z
N MET A 1 33.80 -75.07 -35.33
CA MET A 1 33.27 -74.53 -34.04
C MET A 1 33.00 -73.02 -34.25
N THR A 2 31.77 -72.71 -34.56
CA THR A 2 31.35 -71.30 -34.86
C THR A 2 30.61 -70.81 -33.64
N ALA A 3 31.20 -69.82 -32.93
CA ALA A 3 30.57 -69.20 -31.80
C ALA A 3 29.54 -68.16 -32.28
N GLN A 4 28.28 -68.40 -31.97
CA GLN A 4 27.22 -67.41 -32.16
C GLN A 4 27.29 -66.36 -31.07
N ALA A 5 27.47 -65.08 -31.46
CA ALA A 5 27.34 -63.94 -30.61
C ALA A 5 25.85 -63.67 -30.34
N GLN A 6 25.47 -63.70 -29.06
CA GLN A 6 24.12 -63.27 -28.62
C GLN A 6 23.98 -61.76 -28.70
N PRO A 7 22.82 -61.23 -29.13
CA PRO A 7 22.56 -59.80 -29.12
C PRO A 7 22.36 -59.31 -27.67
N MET A 8 23.08 -58.24 -27.33
CA MET A 8 22.93 -57.52 -26.04
C MET A 8 21.57 -56.82 -26.02
N GLU A 9 20.66 -57.27 -25.19
CA GLU A 9 19.40 -56.57 -24.87
C GLU A 9 19.70 -55.28 -24.12
N THR A 10 19.33 -54.16 -24.71
CA THR A 10 19.33 -52.83 -24.05
C THR A 10 18.26 -52.83 -22.96
N PRO A 11 18.60 -52.44 -21.70
CA PRO A 11 17.60 -52.37 -20.64
C PRO A 11 16.56 -51.27 -20.92
N PRO A 12 15.28 -51.49 -20.60
CA PRO A 12 14.24 -50.51 -20.82
C PRO A 12 14.51 -49.22 -20.06
N GLN A 13 14.56 -48.09 -20.78
CA GLN A 13 14.66 -46.78 -20.19
C GLN A 13 13.39 -46.48 -19.38
N ALA A 14 13.55 -46.22 -18.07
CA ALA A 14 12.46 -45.89 -17.16
C ALA A 14 11.81 -44.55 -17.56
N PRO A 15 10.49 -44.51 -17.85
CA PRO A 15 9.79 -43.25 -18.07
C PRO A 15 9.48 -42.62 -16.71
N GLY A 16 10.12 -41.49 -16.36
CA GLY A 16 9.73 -40.97 -15.09
C GLY A 16 10.28 -39.61 -14.59
N SER A 17 11.26 -39.00 -15.24
CA SER A 17 11.79 -37.74 -14.67
C SER A 17 11.06 -36.46 -15.11
N ALA A 18 10.55 -36.42 -16.33
CA ALA A 18 9.89 -35.22 -16.86
C ALA A 18 8.54 -34.91 -16.19
N ALA A 19 7.77 -35.94 -15.84
CA ALA A 19 6.45 -35.77 -15.23
C ALA A 19 6.53 -35.23 -13.75
N LYS A 20 7.59 -35.54 -13.02
CA LYS A 20 7.82 -35.01 -11.67
C LYS A 20 8.22 -33.52 -11.71
N GLY A 21 9.05 -33.12 -12.68
CA GLY A 21 9.47 -31.72 -12.83
C GLY A 21 8.30 -30.80 -13.15
N TRP A 22 7.41 -31.19 -14.05
CA TRP A 22 6.24 -30.39 -14.44
C TRP A 22 5.24 -30.18 -13.28
N ARG A 23 5.00 -31.20 -12.47
CA ARG A 23 4.14 -31.10 -11.28
C ARG A 23 4.69 -30.09 -10.27
N SER A 24 6.00 -30.08 -10.04
CA SER A 24 6.63 -29.08 -9.16
C SER A 24 6.48 -27.66 -9.70
N VAL A 25 6.65 -27.45 -11.00
CA VAL A 25 6.44 -26.13 -11.63
C VAL A 25 5.01 -25.64 -11.43
N LEU A 26 4.02 -26.50 -11.64
CA LEU A 26 2.61 -26.15 -11.43
C LEU A 26 2.30 -25.81 -9.95
N VAL A 27 2.87 -26.55 -9.00
CA VAL A 27 2.71 -26.29 -7.56
C VAL A 27 3.31 -24.94 -7.20
N TRP A 28 4.53 -24.64 -7.64
CA TRP A 28 5.18 -23.36 -7.38
C TRP A 28 4.46 -22.19 -8.05
N LEU A 29 3.96 -22.38 -9.26
CA LEU A 29 3.15 -21.40 -9.97
C LEU A 29 1.83 -21.13 -9.21
N GLY A 30 1.15 -22.19 -8.78
CA GLY A 30 -0.07 -22.09 -7.98
C GLY A 30 0.18 -21.34 -6.66
N LEU A 31 1.26 -21.68 -5.94
CA LEU A 31 1.66 -21.00 -4.70
C LEU A 31 2.00 -19.53 -4.93
N ALA A 32 2.71 -19.21 -6.01
CA ALA A 32 3.02 -17.83 -6.39
C ALA A 32 1.76 -17.02 -6.72
N LEU A 33 0.79 -17.62 -7.40
CA LEU A 33 -0.50 -16.98 -7.69
C LEU A 33 -1.34 -16.75 -6.43
N VAL A 34 -1.39 -17.73 -5.53
CA VAL A 34 -2.06 -17.59 -4.24
C VAL A 34 -1.39 -16.50 -3.40
N LEU A 35 -0.06 -16.49 -3.32
CA LEU A 35 0.70 -15.47 -2.59
C LEU A 35 0.44 -14.08 -3.19
N ARG A 36 0.48 -13.95 -4.52
CA ARG A 36 0.15 -12.69 -5.20
C ARG A 36 -1.27 -12.22 -4.86
N TRP A 37 -2.23 -13.11 -4.88
CA TRP A 37 -3.63 -12.77 -4.63
C TRP A 37 -3.90 -12.42 -3.16
N ALA A 38 -3.28 -13.16 -2.22
CA ALA A 38 -3.51 -13.01 -0.79
C ALA A 38 -2.71 -11.85 -0.15
N VAL A 39 -1.50 -11.59 -0.65
CA VAL A 39 -0.52 -10.69 -0.01
C VAL A 39 -0.37 -9.37 -0.75
N LEU A 40 -0.27 -9.40 -2.07
CA LEU A 40 0.03 -8.22 -2.90
C LEU A 40 -1.06 -7.98 -3.94
N GLU A 41 -1.49 -6.73 -4.03
CA GLU A 41 -2.48 -6.31 -5.01
C GLU A 41 -1.93 -5.15 -5.86
N PRO A 42 -1.85 -5.32 -7.21
CA PRO A 42 -1.46 -4.23 -8.08
C PRO A 42 -2.61 -3.22 -8.22
N ARG A 43 -2.28 -1.94 -8.10
CA ARG A 43 -3.20 -0.81 -8.29
C ARG A 43 -2.57 0.25 -9.20
N TRP A 44 -3.40 1.02 -9.86
CA TRP A 44 -3.01 2.22 -10.60
C TRP A 44 -3.58 3.46 -9.94
N ILE A 45 -2.91 4.61 -10.11
CA ILE A 45 -3.28 5.86 -9.48
C ILE A 45 -4.11 6.71 -10.46
N PRO A 46 -5.42 6.88 -10.21
CA PRO A 46 -6.31 7.60 -11.11
C PRO A 46 -6.38 9.11 -10.86
N SER A 47 -5.91 9.60 -9.70
CA SER A 47 -6.10 10.99 -9.27
C SER A 47 -4.82 11.66 -8.81
N GLY A 48 -4.82 13.00 -8.79
CA GLY A 48 -3.68 13.81 -8.35
C GLY A 48 -3.63 14.10 -6.84
N SER A 49 -4.49 13.49 -6.02
CA SER A 49 -4.56 13.80 -4.58
C SER A 49 -3.29 13.45 -3.79
N MET A 50 -2.40 12.60 -4.35
CA MET A 50 -1.14 12.18 -3.74
C MET A 50 0.08 12.82 -4.42
N LEU A 51 -0.11 13.83 -5.25
CA LEU A 51 1.00 14.60 -5.81
C LEU A 51 1.78 15.32 -4.69
N PRO A 52 3.10 15.42 -4.80
CA PRO A 52 3.96 14.93 -5.87
C PRO A 52 4.42 13.48 -5.70
N THR A 53 4.11 12.84 -4.56
CA THR A 53 4.63 11.51 -4.18
C THR A 53 4.21 10.43 -5.17
N LEU A 54 2.91 10.38 -5.46
CA LEU A 54 2.36 9.49 -6.49
C LEU A 54 1.72 10.37 -7.58
N GLN A 55 1.99 10.02 -8.82
CA GLN A 55 1.47 10.73 -9.99
C GLN A 55 0.37 9.90 -10.65
N LEU A 56 -0.42 10.59 -11.48
CA LEU A 56 -1.43 9.90 -12.29
C LEU A 56 -0.77 8.78 -13.11
N GLN A 57 -1.48 7.66 -13.22
CA GLN A 57 -1.06 6.45 -13.94
C GLN A 57 0.15 5.71 -13.33
N ASP A 58 0.68 6.13 -12.17
CA ASP A 58 1.60 5.29 -11.41
C ASP A 58 0.96 3.94 -11.13
N ARG A 59 1.76 2.87 -11.21
CA ARG A 59 1.34 1.52 -10.82
C ARG A 59 2.09 1.11 -9.58
N ILE A 60 1.35 0.73 -8.58
CA ILE A 60 1.86 0.40 -7.25
C ILE A 60 1.46 -1.01 -6.84
N LEU A 61 2.24 -1.59 -5.93
CA LEU A 61 1.88 -2.80 -5.20
C LEU A 61 1.40 -2.41 -3.81
N VAL A 62 0.26 -2.96 -3.45
CA VAL A 62 -0.40 -2.78 -2.16
C VAL A 62 -0.27 -4.07 -1.37
N GLU A 63 0.33 -4.00 -0.20
CA GLU A 63 0.47 -5.11 0.76
C GLU A 63 -0.78 -5.16 1.63
N LYS A 64 -1.39 -6.35 1.75
CA LYS A 64 -2.70 -6.56 2.43
C LYS A 64 -2.61 -7.30 3.77
N VAL A 65 -1.42 -7.67 4.20
CA VAL A 65 -1.24 -8.53 5.39
C VAL A 65 -1.32 -7.74 6.68
N ARG A 66 -0.65 -6.58 6.76
CA ARG A 66 -0.61 -5.74 7.97
C ARG A 66 -1.98 -5.36 8.50
N PRO A 67 -2.89 -4.78 7.69
CA PRO A 67 -4.21 -4.44 8.19
C PRO A 67 -5.00 -5.66 8.69
N LYS A 68 -4.85 -6.82 8.01
CA LYS A 68 -5.55 -8.06 8.39
C LYS A 68 -5.04 -8.68 9.68
N LEU A 69 -3.76 -8.48 10.02
CA LEU A 69 -3.15 -9.00 11.25
C LEU A 69 -3.34 -8.07 12.45
N GLY A 70 -4.03 -6.93 12.28
CA GLY A 70 -4.16 -5.94 13.35
C GLY A 70 -2.81 -5.31 13.76
N SER A 71 -1.76 -5.52 12.96
CA SER A 71 -0.48 -4.85 13.14
C SER A 71 -0.63 -3.43 12.65
N GLY A 72 -0.78 -2.46 13.55
CA GLY A 72 -1.07 -1.07 13.22
C GLY A 72 -0.25 -0.55 12.03
N VAL A 73 -0.87 0.31 11.22
CA VAL A 73 -0.21 0.93 10.07
C VAL A 73 0.58 2.15 10.55
N PRO A 74 1.90 2.21 10.41
CA PRO A 74 2.70 3.33 10.91
C PRO A 74 2.29 4.69 10.33
N THR A 75 2.43 5.75 11.11
CA THR A 75 2.29 7.13 10.62
C THR A 75 3.24 7.37 9.43
N GLY A 76 2.77 8.13 8.44
CA GLY A 76 3.51 8.37 7.22
C GLY A 76 3.28 7.31 6.13
N SER A 77 2.70 6.14 6.47
CA SER A 77 2.34 5.11 5.50
C SER A 77 1.31 5.63 4.50
N ILE A 78 1.43 5.21 3.25
CA ILE A 78 0.39 5.45 2.24
C ILE A 78 -0.54 4.24 2.21
N VAL A 79 -1.81 4.47 2.53
CA VAL A 79 -2.82 3.42 2.64
C VAL A 79 -3.83 3.50 1.51
N VAL A 80 -4.31 2.31 1.12
CA VAL A 80 -5.43 2.13 0.21
C VAL A 80 -6.60 1.59 1.02
N PHE A 81 -7.78 2.19 0.84
CA PHE A 81 -8.96 1.89 1.64
C PHE A 81 -10.25 2.03 0.81
N ARG A 82 -11.33 1.43 1.28
CA ARG A 82 -12.67 1.59 0.70
C ARG A 82 -13.22 2.97 1.01
N ALA A 83 -14.10 3.48 0.15
CA ALA A 83 -14.77 4.75 0.43
C ALA A 83 -15.50 4.68 1.77
N PRO A 84 -15.22 5.57 2.73
CA PRO A 84 -15.94 5.63 4.00
C PRO A 84 -17.44 5.91 3.77
N GLU A 85 -18.28 5.51 4.73
CA GLU A 85 -19.72 5.65 4.65
C GLU A 85 -20.18 7.08 4.33
N GLN A 86 -19.49 8.09 4.87
CA GLN A 86 -19.78 9.51 4.62
C GLN A 86 -19.62 9.87 3.13
N LEU A 87 -18.61 9.32 2.46
CA LEU A 87 -18.41 9.51 1.02
C LEU A 87 -19.43 8.75 0.19
N VAL A 88 -19.78 7.53 0.61
CA VAL A 88 -20.82 6.73 -0.05
C VAL A 88 -22.17 7.45 0.05
N ALA A 89 -22.50 8.01 1.21
CA ALA A 89 -23.70 8.82 1.41
C ALA A 89 -23.70 10.10 0.54
N ALA A 90 -22.51 10.64 0.23
CA ALA A 90 -22.34 11.76 -0.70
C ALA A 90 -22.31 11.35 -2.19
N GLY A 91 -22.58 10.08 -2.51
CA GLY A 91 -22.70 9.58 -3.87
C GLY A 91 -21.41 8.97 -4.46
N TYR A 92 -20.38 8.71 -3.64
CA TYR A 92 -19.20 7.97 -4.09
C TYR A 92 -19.52 6.49 -4.26
N ASP A 93 -18.88 5.86 -5.24
CA ASP A 93 -18.98 4.42 -5.45
C ASP A 93 -18.40 3.67 -4.23
N PRO A 94 -19.18 2.82 -3.54
CA PRO A 94 -18.72 2.06 -2.37
C PRO A 94 -17.60 1.06 -2.71
N THR A 95 -17.43 0.71 -3.99
CA THR A 95 -16.35 -0.17 -4.45
C THR A 95 -15.07 0.60 -4.80
N ALA A 96 -15.14 1.94 -4.85
CA ALA A 96 -13.99 2.78 -5.15
C ALA A 96 -12.90 2.63 -4.10
N ALA A 97 -11.68 2.37 -4.53
CA ALA A 97 -10.51 2.38 -3.67
C ALA A 97 -9.87 3.76 -3.69
N LEU A 98 -9.71 4.34 -2.50
CA LEU A 98 -9.05 5.61 -2.27
C LEU A 98 -7.64 5.40 -1.75
N ILE A 99 -6.78 6.40 -1.92
CA ILE A 99 -5.39 6.36 -1.45
C ILE A 99 -5.03 7.67 -0.76
N LYS A 100 -4.48 7.59 0.47
CA LYS A 100 -4.06 8.73 1.28
C LYS A 100 -2.89 8.34 2.18
N ARG A 101 -2.29 9.34 2.82
CA ARG A 101 -1.22 9.16 3.81
C ARG A 101 -1.78 9.20 5.22
N VAL A 102 -1.34 8.27 6.06
CA VAL A 102 -1.64 8.26 7.51
C VAL A 102 -0.88 9.40 8.18
N ILE A 103 -1.61 10.29 8.81
CA ILE A 103 -1.08 11.45 9.53
C ILE A 103 -1.22 11.28 11.03
N GLY A 104 -2.36 10.76 11.49
CA GLY A 104 -2.65 10.53 12.91
C GLY A 104 -3.05 9.10 13.21
N GLN A 105 -2.62 8.62 14.36
CA GLN A 105 -2.96 7.34 14.97
C GLN A 105 -4.05 7.53 16.04
N PRO A 106 -4.71 6.46 16.52
CA PRO A 106 -5.61 6.56 17.66
C PRO A 106 -4.99 7.32 18.82
N GLY A 107 -5.73 8.32 19.36
CA GLY A 107 -5.28 9.18 20.44
C GLY A 107 -4.45 10.41 20.02
N ASP A 108 -3.95 10.48 18.78
CA ASP A 108 -3.27 11.67 18.29
C ASP A 108 -4.25 12.85 18.16
N VAL A 109 -3.79 14.04 18.48
CA VAL A 109 -4.48 15.31 18.20
C VAL A 109 -3.88 15.92 16.94
N VAL A 110 -4.68 16.07 15.89
CA VAL A 110 -4.23 16.61 14.60
C VAL A 110 -4.92 17.94 14.33
N GLU A 111 -4.14 18.91 13.88
CA GLU A 111 -4.59 20.27 13.59
C GLU A 111 -3.82 20.82 12.39
N VAL A 112 -4.50 21.62 11.56
CA VAL A 112 -3.86 22.49 10.57
C VAL A 112 -4.14 23.94 10.98
N ARG A 113 -3.07 24.67 11.29
CA ARG A 113 -3.13 26.06 11.70
C ARG A 113 -2.03 26.85 11.00
N ASP A 114 -2.39 28.02 10.46
CA ASP A 114 -1.47 28.92 9.75
C ASP A 114 -0.66 28.23 8.62
N GLY A 115 -1.33 27.32 7.89
CA GLY A 115 -0.71 26.56 6.79
C GLY A 115 0.23 25.44 7.22
N VAL A 116 0.29 25.14 8.53
CA VAL A 116 1.18 24.12 9.13
C VAL A 116 0.35 22.98 9.69
N LEU A 117 0.75 21.75 9.40
CA LEU A 117 0.21 20.55 10.03
C LEU A 117 0.89 20.33 11.38
N LEU A 118 0.07 20.19 12.42
CA LEU A 118 0.49 19.90 13.77
C LEU A 118 -0.04 18.53 14.19
N ARG A 119 0.78 17.74 14.86
CA ARG A 119 0.38 16.51 15.55
C ARG A 119 0.85 16.56 17.00
N ASN A 120 -0.09 16.44 17.92
CA ASN A 120 0.15 16.58 19.36
C ASN A 120 0.85 17.90 19.73
N GLY A 121 0.45 18.99 19.05
CA GLY A 121 1.03 20.31 19.22
C GLY A 121 2.38 20.56 18.56
N THR A 122 2.99 19.54 17.94
CA THR A 122 4.29 19.64 17.27
C THR A 122 4.11 19.68 15.75
N ALA A 123 4.83 20.58 15.07
CA ALA A 123 4.81 20.68 13.61
C ALA A 123 5.36 19.40 12.97
N VAL A 124 4.62 18.86 12.00
CA VAL A 124 5.02 17.67 11.25
C VAL A 124 5.91 18.07 10.08
N SER A 125 7.09 17.46 10.01
CA SER A 125 7.97 17.64 8.85
C SER A 125 7.43 16.91 7.62
N GLU A 126 7.23 17.65 6.53
CA GLU A 126 6.62 17.16 5.30
C GLU A 126 7.47 17.52 4.07
N PRO A 127 8.65 16.91 3.90
CA PRO A 127 9.60 17.30 2.85
C PRO A 127 9.07 17.10 1.42
N TRP A 128 8.01 16.32 1.26
CA TRP A 128 7.33 16.12 -0.04
C TRP A 128 6.33 17.23 -0.37
N ARG A 129 5.86 18.00 0.62
CA ARG A 129 4.89 19.07 0.40
C ARG A 129 5.54 20.25 -0.34
N ARG A 130 4.85 20.79 -1.33
CA ARG A 130 5.34 21.88 -2.16
C ARG A 130 4.73 23.23 -1.81
N GLU A 131 3.54 23.23 -1.25
CA GLU A 131 2.74 24.42 -0.99
C GLU A 131 2.27 24.47 0.45
N ALA A 132 2.05 25.65 0.98
CA ALA A 132 1.38 25.82 2.28
C ALA A 132 -0.06 25.28 2.18
N ILE A 133 -0.59 24.79 3.29
CA ILE A 133 -1.99 24.35 3.38
C ILE A 133 -2.85 25.61 3.45
N ASP A 134 -3.87 25.68 2.57
CA ASP A 134 -4.74 26.87 2.41
C ASP A 134 -6.03 26.79 3.23
N TYR A 135 -6.19 25.76 4.06
CA TYR A 135 -7.33 25.58 4.95
C TYR A 135 -6.89 25.44 6.41
N ALA A 136 -7.82 25.72 7.34
CA ALA A 136 -7.70 25.38 8.74
C ALA A 136 -8.50 24.11 9.05
N PHE A 137 -7.99 23.26 9.95
CA PHE A 137 -8.62 22.01 10.34
C PHE A 137 -8.32 21.67 11.80
N GLY A 138 -9.30 21.16 12.51
CA GLY A 138 -9.13 20.69 13.89
C GLY A 138 -9.07 21.80 14.93
N PRO A 139 -8.49 21.51 16.13
CA PRO A 139 -7.89 20.22 16.51
C PRO A 139 -8.91 19.06 16.58
N VAL A 140 -8.53 17.92 16.07
CA VAL A 140 -9.33 16.67 16.08
C VAL A 140 -8.52 15.58 16.76
N THR A 141 -9.09 14.96 17.79
CA THR A 141 -8.53 13.75 18.40
C THR A 141 -8.95 12.56 17.57
N VAL A 142 -8.00 11.74 17.12
CA VAL A 142 -8.28 10.52 16.35
C VAL A 142 -8.91 9.47 17.27
N PRO A 143 -10.12 8.97 16.97
CA PRO A 143 -10.78 7.97 17.81
C PRO A 143 -10.04 6.62 17.78
N ASP A 144 -10.34 5.76 18.75
CA ASP A 144 -9.87 4.39 18.76
C ASP A 144 -10.32 3.67 17.47
N HIS A 145 -9.45 2.80 16.94
CA HIS A 145 -9.68 2.05 15.68
C HIS A 145 -9.90 2.92 14.44
N HIS A 146 -9.45 4.17 14.48
CA HIS A 146 -9.46 5.07 13.32
C HIS A 146 -8.07 5.61 13.02
N LEU A 147 -7.90 6.05 11.79
CA LEU A 147 -6.72 6.77 11.33
C LEU A 147 -7.13 8.14 10.78
N LEU A 148 -6.30 9.14 10.97
CA LEU A 148 -6.47 10.40 10.26
C LEU A 148 -5.57 10.36 9.03
N VAL A 149 -6.18 10.49 7.85
CA VAL A 149 -5.47 10.34 6.57
C VAL A 149 -5.65 11.59 5.70
N LEU A 150 -4.55 12.08 5.14
CA LEU A 150 -4.56 13.26 4.25
C LEU A 150 -3.87 12.92 2.92
N GLY A 151 -4.30 13.59 1.86
CA GLY A 151 -3.60 13.57 0.60
C GLY A 151 -2.31 14.38 0.68
N ASP A 152 -1.27 14.01 -0.08
CA ASP A 152 -0.03 14.78 -0.14
C ASP A 152 -0.23 16.10 -0.89
N ASN A 153 -1.18 16.13 -1.83
CA ASN A 153 -1.68 17.34 -2.49
C ASN A 153 -2.79 17.98 -1.62
N ARG A 154 -2.40 18.63 -0.52
CA ARG A 154 -3.28 19.12 0.54
C ARG A 154 -4.46 19.92 0.03
N ASN A 155 -4.21 20.90 -0.82
CA ASN A 155 -5.21 21.85 -1.29
C ASN A 155 -6.11 21.28 -2.42
N ALA A 156 -5.80 20.05 -2.90
CA ALA A 156 -6.57 19.35 -3.95
C ALA A 156 -6.83 17.87 -3.58
N SER A 157 -7.22 17.63 -2.33
CA SER A 157 -7.51 16.30 -1.81
C SER A 157 -8.81 16.29 -1.01
N LEU A 158 -9.71 15.38 -1.34
CA LEU A 158 -10.86 15.04 -0.53
C LEU A 158 -10.45 13.92 0.43
N ASP A 159 -10.23 14.25 1.71
CA ASP A 159 -9.68 13.34 2.71
C ASP A 159 -10.24 13.63 4.12
N SER A 160 -9.59 13.18 5.18
CA SER A 160 -10.11 13.26 6.55
C SER A 160 -10.43 14.67 7.03
N HIS A 161 -9.85 15.71 6.43
CA HIS A 161 -10.21 17.07 6.80
C HIS A 161 -11.65 17.45 6.40
N VAL A 162 -12.23 16.71 5.43
CA VAL A 162 -13.60 16.92 4.95
C VAL A 162 -14.58 15.89 5.52
N TRP A 163 -14.23 14.59 5.49
CA TRP A 163 -15.14 13.50 5.85
C TRP A 163 -14.82 12.81 7.18
N GLY A 164 -13.76 13.26 7.91
CA GLY A 164 -13.44 12.76 9.23
C GLY A 164 -12.42 11.61 9.27
N PRO A 165 -12.17 11.04 10.45
CA PRO A 165 -11.25 9.91 10.61
C PRO A 165 -11.71 8.65 9.87
N LEU A 166 -10.75 7.90 9.30
CA LEU A 166 -10.96 6.65 8.57
C LEU A 166 -11.06 5.47 9.52
N PRO A 167 -12.13 4.69 9.52
CA PRO A 167 -12.18 3.42 10.26
C PRO A 167 -11.11 2.44 9.74
N GLU A 168 -10.35 1.80 10.63
CA GLU A 168 -9.31 0.84 10.26
C GLU A 168 -9.86 -0.38 9.50
N GLN A 169 -11.11 -0.75 9.74
CA GLN A 169 -11.80 -1.85 9.03
C GLN A 169 -11.95 -1.60 7.52
N ASP A 170 -11.87 -0.34 7.08
CA ASP A 170 -11.97 0.02 5.67
C ASP A 170 -10.63 -0.07 4.94
N LEU A 171 -9.54 -0.34 5.66
CA LEU A 171 -8.23 -0.52 5.07
C LEU A 171 -8.20 -1.76 4.15
N ILE A 172 -7.69 -1.56 2.95
CA ILE A 172 -7.38 -2.63 2.00
C ILE A 172 -5.93 -3.06 2.17
N GLY A 173 -5.01 -2.09 2.29
CA GLY A 173 -3.59 -2.38 2.43
C GLY A 173 -2.72 -1.14 2.41
N THR A 174 -1.40 -1.38 2.45
CA THR A 174 -0.36 -0.34 2.43
C THR A 174 0.40 -0.36 1.11
N ALA A 175 0.57 0.79 0.47
CA ALA A 175 1.36 0.92 -0.74
C ALA A 175 2.86 0.78 -0.40
N VAL A 176 3.54 -0.23 -0.96
CA VAL A 176 4.93 -0.57 -0.60
C VAL A 176 5.92 -0.37 -1.72
N LEU A 177 5.48 -0.47 -2.97
CA LEU A 177 6.36 -0.38 -4.14
C LEU A 177 5.63 0.33 -5.29
N ARG A 178 6.29 1.26 -5.95
CA ARG A 178 5.90 1.72 -7.28
C ARG A 178 6.71 0.94 -8.32
N TYR A 179 6.04 0.20 -9.20
CA TYR A 179 6.71 -0.61 -10.21
C TYR A 179 6.63 -0.02 -11.62
N TRP A 180 5.83 1.01 -11.82
CA TRP A 180 5.71 1.73 -13.09
C TRP A 180 5.40 3.22 -12.85
N PRO A 181 5.96 4.13 -13.65
CA PRO A 181 6.89 3.92 -14.76
C PRO A 181 8.30 3.54 -14.27
N LEU A 182 9.09 2.86 -15.11
CA LEU A 182 10.38 2.27 -14.73
C LEU A 182 11.39 3.31 -14.26
N ASN A 183 11.39 4.52 -14.83
CA ASN A 183 12.26 5.64 -14.45
C ASN A 183 11.95 6.20 -13.05
N ARG A 184 10.83 5.83 -12.44
CA ARG A 184 10.42 6.19 -11.07
C ARG A 184 10.12 4.97 -10.20
N ALA A 185 10.43 3.76 -10.69
CA ALA A 185 10.21 2.53 -9.94
C ALA A 185 11.07 2.50 -8.67
N GLY A 186 10.51 2.00 -7.58
CA GLY A 186 11.22 1.92 -6.31
C GLY A 186 10.27 1.78 -5.12
N PRO A 187 10.82 1.51 -3.93
CA PRO A 187 10.05 1.40 -2.70
C PRO A 187 9.38 2.74 -2.38
N ILE A 188 8.14 2.67 -1.93
CA ILE A 188 7.44 3.82 -1.37
C ILE A 188 7.93 3.95 0.06
N ARG A 189 8.80 4.95 0.28
CA ARG A 189 9.41 5.19 1.58
C ARG A 189 8.45 5.97 2.47
N PHE A 190 8.43 5.60 3.72
CA PHE A 190 7.77 6.35 4.79
C PHE A 190 8.86 7.19 5.50
N PRO A 191 8.56 8.41 5.97
CA PRO A 191 9.44 9.09 6.89
C PRO A 191 9.65 8.18 8.11
N ALA A 192 10.90 8.03 8.54
CA ALA A 192 11.19 7.22 9.71
C ALA A 192 10.47 7.81 10.93
N PRO A 193 9.90 7.00 11.83
CA PRO A 193 9.42 7.47 13.11
C PRO A 193 10.59 8.15 13.84
N GLY A 194 10.47 9.44 14.19
CA GLY A 194 11.51 10.19 14.90
C GLY A 194 12.39 11.09 14.03
N ALA A 195 12.15 11.24 12.73
CA ALA A 195 12.81 12.26 11.91
C ALA A 195 12.44 13.70 12.32
N ASP A 196 11.46 13.84 13.18
CA ASP A 196 10.95 15.14 13.64
C ASP A 196 11.87 15.81 14.68
N ASN A 197 12.94 15.17 15.17
CA ASN A 197 13.78 15.67 16.25
C ASN A 197 15.22 16.07 15.85
N GLN A 198 15.56 16.20 14.56
CA GLN A 198 16.93 16.55 14.16
C GLN A 198 17.05 17.85 13.36
N LEU A 199 16.21 18.84 13.63
CA LEU A 199 16.44 20.22 13.22
C LEU A 199 16.19 21.13 14.43
N GLY A 200 17.15 21.12 15.35
CA GLY A 200 17.34 22.12 16.37
C GLY A 200 18.53 23.01 15.99
#